data_ff1d9569666c2baba927406467a82d25
#
_entry.id   ff1d9569666c2baba927406467a82d25
#
_cell.length_a   1.000
_cell.length_b   1.000
_cell.length_c   1.000
_cell.angle_alpha   90.00
_cell.angle_beta   90.00
_cell.angle_gamma   90.00
#
_symmetry.space_group_name_H-M   'P 1'
#
loop_
_entity.id
_entity.type
_entity.pdbx_description
1 polymer ?
#
loop_
_entity_poly.entity_id
_entity_poly.type
_entity_poly.pdbx_seq_one_letter_code
_entity_poly.pdbx_strand_id
1 'polypeptide(L)'
;AKAENLEAYQVAVVTEAPRLVMRWQGKTIVDLSRDFLNSNGAVKHTTVYVPPHDDRAFSAIVEDRFNTYEEMASSLTCASRQGLVERFDSTIGAGSLLMPFGGKYQKTPAQVMAALLPVLPGQETQQASVMAWGCDPETISASPFYGSYQSVEDSITKLVAAGADYRK
;
A
#
# COMPACT_ATOMS: atom_id res chain seq x y z
N ALA A 1 12.14 24.53 -13.12
CA ALA A 1 13.46 24.27 -13.73
C ALA A 1 14.32 25.53 -13.71
N LYS A 2 13.89 26.67 -14.32
CA LYS A 2 14.71 27.90 -14.37
C LYS A 2 15.06 28.43 -12.97
N ALA A 3 14.15 28.41 -12.00
CA ALA A 3 14.41 28.89 -10.64
C ALA A 3 15.51 28.07 -9.93
N GLU A 4 15.70 26.83 -10.33
CA GLU A 4 16.68 25.89 -9.74
C GLU A 4 17.90 25.69 -10.65
N ASN A 5 18.06 26.55 -11.69
CA ASN A 5 19.14 26.44 -12.67
C ASN A 5 19.24 25.06 -13.34
N LEU A 6 18.08 24.45 -13.59
CA LEU A 6 17.95 23.15 -14.25
C LEU A 6 17.43 23.29 -15.67
N GLU A 7 17.88 22.44 -16.56
CA GLU A 7 17.35 22.32 -17.90
C GLU A 7 16.09 21.47 -17.92
N ALA A 8 15.15 21.82 -18.79
CA ALA A 8 13.91 21.03 -18.96
C ALA A 8 13.56 20.97 -20.46
N TYR A 9 13.33 19.78 -20.93
CA TYR A 9 13.00 19.49 -22.32
C TYR A 9 11.68 18.74 -22.42
N GLN A 10 10.89 19.11 -23.42
CA GLN A 10 9.70 18.35 -23.79
C GLN A 10 10.14 17.07 -24.51
N VAL A 11 9.91 15.91 -23.93
CA VAL A 11 10.31 14.61 -24.48
C VAL A 11 9.16 13.86 -25.14
N ALA A 12 7.92 14.23 -24.85
CA ALA A 12 6.73 13.58 -25.38
C ALA A 12 5.52 14.52 -25.44
N VAL A 13 4.53 14.15 -26.21
CA VAL A 13 3.22 14.80 -26.33
C VAL A 13 2.14 13.74 -26.16
N VAL A 14 1.12 14.04 -25.36
CA VAL A 14 -0.07 13.21 -25.26
C VAL A 14 -0.92 13.38 -26.51
N THR A 15 -1.34 12.27 -27.11
CA THR A 15 -2.15 12.27 -28.34
C THR A 15 -3.48 11.55 -28.09
N GLU A 16 -4.48 11.80 -28.95
CA GLU A 16 -5.77 11.11 -28.89
C GLU A 16 -5.64 9.63 -29.26
N ALA A 17 -4.68 9.28 -30.12
CA ALA A 17 -4.45 7.90 -30.53
C ALA A 17 -3.98 7.07 -29.30
N PRO A 18 -4.65 5.95 -28.96
CA PRO A 18 -4.32 5.12 -27.79
C PRO A 18 -3.08 4.25 -28.10
N ARG A 19 -1.95 4.89 -28.36
CA ARG A 19 -0.69 4.25 -28.74
C ARG A 19 0.50 4.93 -28.10
N LEU A 20 1.51 4.16 -27.71
CA LEU A 20 2.84 4.65 -27.39
C LEU A 20 3.70 4.56 -28.66
N VAL A 21 4.07 5.71 -29.19
CA VAL A 21 4.92 5.80 -30.39
C VAL A 21 6.23 6.51 -30.03
N MET A 22 7.34 5.85 -30.28
CA MET A 22 8.68 6.47 -30.12
C MET A 22 9.37 6.52 -31.49
N ARG A 23 10.00 7.66 -31.76
CA ARG A 23 10.74 7.90 -33.00
C ARG A 23 12.17 8.29 -32.70
N TRP A 24 13.06 7.77 -33.49
CA TRP A 24 14.49 8.12 -33.44
C TRP A 24 15.03 8.33 -34.84
N GLN A 25 15.68 9.46 -35.08
CA GLN A 25 16.21 9.81 -36.40
C GLN A 25 15.20 9.64 -37.55
N GLY A 26 13.96 10.07 -37.35
CA GLY A 26 12.88 9.97 -38.32
C GLY A 26 12.26 8.58 -38.50
N LYS A 27 12.78 7.54 -37.83
CA LYS A 27 12.23 6.19 -37.86
C LYS A 27 11.42 5.89 -36.61
N THR A 28 10.29 5.22 -36.77
CA THR A 28 9.53 4.68 -35.64
C THR A 28 10.25 3.45 -35.10
N ILE A 29 10.64 3.50 -33.83
CA ILE A 29 11.34 2.41 -33.13
C ILE A 29 10.44 1.67 -32.15
N VAL A 30 9.35 2.31 -31.69
CA VAL A 30 8.31 1.71 -30.86
C VAL A 30 6.95 2.18 -31.39
N ASP A 31 6.01 1.26 -31.51
CA ASP A 31 4.62 1.53 -31.83
C ASP A 31 3.73 0.44 -31.19
N LEU A 32 3.28 0.72 -29.95
CA LEU A 32 2.52 -0.22 -29.13
C LEU A 32 1.12 0.32 -28.86
N SER A 33 0.12 -0.53 -28.96
CA SER A 33 -1.23 -0.16 -28.55
C SER A 33 -1.37 -0.05 -27.04
N ARG A 34 -2.28 0.80 -26.60
CA ARG A 34 -2.62 0.94 -25.17
C ARG A 34 -3.15 -0.37 -24.59
N ASP A 35 -3.94 -1.11 -25.36
CA ASP A 35 -4.48 -2.40 -24.95
C ASP A 35 -3.37 -3.42 -24.67
N PHE A 36 -2.36 -3.47 -25.54
CA PHE A 36 -1.18 -4.30 -25.29
C PHE A 36 -0.45 -3.92 -24.01
N LEU A 37 -0.23 -2.63 -23.78
CA LEU A 37 0.43 -2.14 -22.57
C LEU A 37 -0.39 -2.47 -21.31
N ASN A 38 -1.70 -2.34 -21.36
CA ASN A 38 -2.60 -2.63 -20.25
C ASN A 38 -2.69 -4.14 -19.92
N SER A 39 -2.41 -5.00 -20.88
CA SER A 39 -2.40 -6.45 -20.68
C SER A 39 -1.07 -7.02 -20.20
N ASN A 40 -0.07 -6.19 -19.91
CA ASN A 40 1.33 -6.62 -19.70
C ASN A 40 1.87 -7.49 -20.85
N GLY A 41 1.40 -7.28 -22.07
CA GLY A 41 1.90 -7.92 -23.27
C GLY A 41 1.26 -9.26 -23.64
N ALA A 42 0.47 -9.87 -22.77
CA ALA A 42 -0.24 -11.11 -23.07
C ALA A 42 -1.48 -11.26 -22.20
N VAL A 43 -2.55 -11.79 -22.79
CA VAL A 43 -3.71 -12.25 -22.02
C VAL A 43 -3.29 -13.48 -21.22
N LYS A 44 -3.45 -13.43 -19.90
CA LYS A 44 -3.12 -14.53 -19.00
C LYS A 44 -4.42 -15.25 -18.61
N HIS A 45 -4.42 -16.55 -18.77
CA HIS A 45 -5.51 -17.41 -18.31
C HIS A 45 -4.97 -18.28 -17.17
N THR A 46 -5.73 -18.40 -16.11
CA THR A 46 -5.44 -19.32 -15.02
C THR A 46 -6.72 -19.99 -14.57
N THR A 47 -6.61 -21.25 -14.21
CA THR A 47 -7.71 -21.99 -13.59
C THR A 47 -7.44 -22.03 -12.09
N VAL A 48 -8.39 -21.55 -11.32
CA VAL A 48 -8.31 -21.58 -9.85
C VAL A 48 -9.23 -22.68 -9.37
N TYR A 49 -8.68 -23.62 -8.63
CA TYR A 49 -9.46 -24.60 -7.89
C TYR A 49 -9.71 -24.06 -6.48
N VAL A 50 -10.97 -23.85 -6.15
CA VAL A 50 -11.39 -23.46 -4.80
C VAL A 50 -11.90 -24.72 -4.10
N PRO A 51 -11.13 -25.26 -3.13
CA PRO A 51 -11.59 -26.43 -2.38
C PRO A 51 -12.82 -26.08 -1.56
N PRO A 52 -13.66 -27.06 -1.20
CA PRO A 52 -14.74 -26.85 -0.25
C PRO A 52 -14.19 -26.26 1.04
N HIS A 53 -14.93 -25.32 1.63
CA HIS A 53 -14.57 -24.71 2.90
C HIS A 53 -14.48 -25.79 4.01
N ASP A 54 -13.39 -25.79 4.75
CA ASP A 54 -13.20 -26.64 5.93
C ASP A 54 -13.11 -25.75 7.18
N ASP A 55 -14.19 -25.70 7.94
CA ASP A 55 -14.27 -24.95 9.20
C ASP A 55 -13.22 -25.39 10.22
N ARG A 56 -12.74 -26.62 10.14
CA ARG A 56 -11.71 -27.16 11.03
C ARG A 56 -10.34 -26.55 10.74
N ALA A 57 -10.03 -26.29 9.47
CA ALA A 57 -8.80 -25.64 9.09
C ALA A 57 -8.75 -24.20 9.61
N PHE A 58 -9.89 -23.51 9.62
CA PHE A 58 -9.99 -22.16 10.17
C PHE A 58 -9.87 -22.16 11.70
N SER A 59 -10.54 -23.10 12.39
CA SER A 59 -10.47 -23.23 13.84
C SER A 59 -9.06 -23.56 14.33
N ALA A 60 -8.31 -24.38 13.60
CA ALA A 60 -6.94 -24.74 13.94
C ALA A 60 -5.95 -23.56 13.87
N ILE A 61 -6.27 -22.48 13.12
CA ILE A 61 -5.43 -21.28 13.03
C ILE A 61 -5.68 -20.34 14.20
N VAL A 62 -6.88 -20.37 14.76
CA VAL A 62 -7.27 -19.56 15.93
C VAL A 62 -6.75 -20.17 17.24
N GLU A 63 -6.39 -21.46 17.23
CA GLU A 63 -5.78 -22.12 18.39
C GLU A 63 -4.36 -21.60 18.63
N ASP A 64 -4.01 -21.47 19.90
CA ASP A 64 -2.82 -20.84 20.47
C ASP A 64 -1.54 -21.02 19.63
N ARG A 65 -1.14 -19.96 18.94
CA ARG A 65 0.12 -19.91 18.16
C ARG A 65 1.37 -19.95 19.04
N PHE A 66 1.22 -19.59 20.31
CA PHE A 66 2.33 -19.47 21.25
C PHE A 66 1.94 -20.03 22.60
N ASN A 67 2.82 -20.82 23.20
CA ASN A 67 2.59 -21.42 24.50
C ASN A 67 2.87 -20.44 25.67
N THR A 68 3.71 -19.43 25.43
CA THR A 68 4.09 -18.43 26.43
C THR A 68 4.14 -17.03 25.84
N TYR A 69 4.04 -16.00 26.68
CA TYR A 69 4.20 -14.61 26.28
C TYR A 69 5.63 -14.31 25.77
N GLU A 70 6.64 -14.97 26.35
CA GLU A 70 8.03 -14.82 25.92
C GLU A 70 8.23 -15.38 24.52
N GLU A 71 7.62 -16.52 24.19
CA GLU A 71 7.63 -17.10 22.85
C GLU A 71 6.97 -16.15 21.86
N MET A 72 5.80 -15.61 22.19
CA MET A 72 5.09 -14.63 21.38
C MET A 72 5.95 -13.38 21.15
N ALA A 73 6.50 -12.80 22.21
CA ALA A 73 7.27 -11.57 22.13
C ALA A 73 8.59 -11.72 21.35
N SER A 74 9.17 -12.92 21.34
CA SER A 74 10.38 -13.23 20.58
C SER A 74 10.13 -13.62 19.12
N SER A 75 8.86 -13.81 18.74
CA SER A 75 8.50 -14.16 17.37
C SER A 75 8.72 -13.01 16.39
N LEU A 76 9.06 -13.32 15.14
CA LEU A 76 9.20 -12.31 14.09
C LEU A 76 7.88 -11.59 13.78
N THR A 77 6.75 -12.23 14.06
CA THR A 77 5.42 -11.64 13.87
C THR A 77 5.17 -10.47 14.82
N CYS A 78 5.63 -10.60 16.08
CA CYS A 78 5.44 -9.61 17.14
C CYS A 78 6.67 -8.72 17.37
N ALA A 79 7.80 -9.01 16.71
CA ALA A 79 9.02 -8.23 16.85
C ALA A 79 8.82 -6.76 16.43
N SER A 80 9.51 -5.85 17.11
CA SER A 80 9.50 -4.42 16.76
C SER A 80 10.08 -4.21 15.37
N ARG A 81 9.38 -3.40 14.56
CA ARG A 81 9.82 -2.98 13.23
C ARG A 81 10.46 -1.60 13.22
N GLN A 82 10.79 -1.07 14.38
CA GLN A 82 11.36 0.27 14.52
C GLN A 82 12.62 0.44 13.67
N GLY A 83 13.53 -0.52 13.65
CA GLY A 83 14.75 -0.45 12.85
C GLY A 83 14.51 -0.39 11.32
N LEU A 84 13.38 -0.91 10.83
CA LEU A 84 12.99 -0.74 9.43
C LEU A 84 12.47 0.67 9.18
N VAL A 85 11.62 1.18 10.08
CA VAL A 85 10.98 2.50 9.94
C VAL A 85 12.02 3.62 10.03
N GLU A 86 13.02 3.50 10.90
CA GLU A 86 14.09 4.50 11.05
C GLU A 86 14.94 4.69 9.79
N ARG A 87 14.88 3.77 8.83
CA ARG A 87 15.56 3.89 7.53
C ARG A 87 14.79 4.75 6.53
N PHE A 88 13.54 5.06 6.81
CA PHE A 88 12.66 5.83 5.94
C PHE A 88 12.33 7.16 6.58
N ASP A 89 12.46 8.23 5.81
CA ASP A 89 12.08 9.56 6.26
C ASP A 89 10.56 9.71 6.18
N SER A 90 9.90 9.64 7.33
CA SER A 90 8.45 9.83 7.46
C SER A 90 8.03 11.29 7.61
N THR A 91 9.00 12.23 7.59
CA THR A 91 8.76 13.66 7.74
C THR A 91 8.90 14.44 6.43
N ILE A 92 9.24 13.80 5.34
CA ILE A 92 9.38 14.44 4.02
C ILE A 92 8.11 15.23 3.68
N GLY A 93 8.31 16.50 3.29
CA GLY A 93 7.22 17.40 2.94
C GLY A 93 6.46 17.98 4.13
N ALA A 94 6.82 17.64 5.37
CA ALA A 94 6.19 18.10 6.62
C ALA A 94 4.66 17.91 6.66
N GLY A 95 4.12 16.99 5.88
CA GLY A 95 2.69 16.71 5.79
C GLY A 95 2.20 15.56 6.69
N SER A 96 3.11 14.83 7.36
CA SER A 96 2.72 13.69 8.19
C SER A 96 1.97 14.13 9.44
N LEU A 97 0.73 13.66 9.59
CA LEU A 97 -0.11 13.89 10.78
C LEU A 97 0.08 12.79 11.82
N LEU A 98 0.31 11.56 11.39
CA LEU A 98 0.62 10.43 12.25
C LEU A 98 1.99 9.89 11.85
N MET A 99 2.90 9.90 12.83
CA MET A 99 4.21 9.27 12.69
C MET A 99 4.08 7.76 12.86
N PRO A 100 4.98 6.96 12.28
CA PRO A 100 4.95 5.49 12.38
C PRO A 100 4.92 4.96 13.81
N PHE A 101 5.53 5.71 14.74
CA PHE A 101 5.48 5.43 16.18
C PHE A 101 5.02 6.66 16.95
N GLY A 102 4.04 6.47 17.82
CA GLY A 102 3.46 7.50 18.67
C GLY A 102 3.62 7.20 20.16
N GLY A 103 2.83 7.91 20.96
CA GLY A 103 2.85 7.83 22.41
C GLY A 103 4.01 8.60 23.07
N LYS A 104 4.01 8.65 24.40
CA LYS A 104 5.00 9.40 25.19
C LYS A 104 6.44 9.03 24.87
N TYR A 105 6.70 7.76 24.58
CA TYR A 105 8.04 7.22 24.30
C TYR A 105 8.29 6.97 22.82
N GLN A 106 7.35 7.32 21.95
CA GLN A 106 7.42 7.08 20.50
C GLN A 106 7.75 5.61 20.15
N LYS A 107 7.13 4.68 20.88
CA LYS A 107 7.31 3.23 20.70
C LYS A 107 6.02 2.51 20.31
N THR A 108 4.88 3.20 20.32
CA THR A 108 3.59 2.61 19.98
C THR A 108 3.40 2.69 18.47
N PRO A 109 3.32 1.56 17.75
CA PRO A 109 3.13 1.55 16.30
C PRO A 109 1.81 2.22 15.93
N ALA A 110 1.83 3.11 14.93
CA ALA A 110 0.61 3.60 14.30
C ALA A 110 0.06 2.53 13.35
N GLN A 111 -1.27 2.34 13.39
CA GLN A 111 -1.96 1.35 12.55
C GLN A 111 -2.48 1.93 11.25
N VAL A 112 -2.31 3.23 11.05
CA VAL A 112 -2.71 3.96 9.84
C VAL A 112 -1.64 4.96 9.45
N MET A 113 -1.60 5.31 8.18
CA MET A 113 -0.89 6.48 7.68
C MET A 113 -1.88 7.62 7.54
N ALA A 114 -1.54 8.81 8.04
CA ALA A 114 -2.30 10.03 7.82
C ALA A 114 -1.35 11.17 7.44
N ALA A 115 -1.63 11.81 6.32
CA ALA A 115 -0.83 12.93 5.82
C ALA A 115 -1.72 13.99 5.17
N LEU A 116 -1.32 15.25 5.30
CA LEU A 116 -1.94 16.35 4.59
C LEU A 116 -1.80 16.16 3.07
N LEU A 117 -2.82 16.55 2.33
CA LEU A 117 -2.72 16.56 0.87
C LEU A 117 -1.65 17.57 0.43
N PRO A 118 -0.76 17.20 -0.51
CA PRO A 118 0.24 18.14 -1.01
C PRO A 118 -0.42 19.29 -1.77
N VAL A 119 0.01 20.50 -1.47
CA VAL A 119 -0.44 21.73 -2.13
C VAL A 119 0.75 22.50 -2.68
N LEU A 120 0.48 23.47 -3.56
CA LEU A 120 1.53 24.30 -4.13
C LEU A 120 2.21 25.18 -3.06
N PRO A 121 3.48 25.54 -3.23
CA PRO A 121 4.19 26.43 -2.31
C PRO A 121 3.39 27.72 -2.04
N GLY A 122 3.24 28.06 -0.74
CA GLY A 122 2.47 29.22 -0.30
C GLY A 122 0.96 28.96 -0.13
N GLN A 123 0.50 27.76 -0.39
CA GLN A 123 -0.85 27.31 -0.06
C GLN A 123 -0.86 26.45 1.19
N GLU A 124 -2.00 26.43 1.88
CA GLU A 124 -2.22 25.60 3.07
C GLU A 124 -3.47 24.73 2.86
N THR A 125 -3.49 23.57 3.46
CA THR A 125 -4.65 22.67 3.48
C THR A 125 -4.84 22.06 4.86
N GLN A 126 -6.11 21.81 5.21
CA GLN A 126 -6.47 21.01 6.38
C GLN A 126 -7.02 19.63 5.96
N GLN A 127 -7.05 19.37 4.66
CA GLN A 127 -7.47 18.07 4.14
C GLN A 127 -6.32 17.08 4.20
N ALA A 128 -6.63 15.87 4.61
CA ALA A 128 -5.67 14.79 4.74
C ALA A 128 -6.14 13.54 4.02
N SER A 129 -5.19 12.76 3.56
CA SER A 129 -5.41 11.36 3.18
C SER A 129 -5.10 10.45 4.36
N VAL A 130 -5.92 9.41 4.53
CA VAL A 130 -5.71 8.39 5.53
C VAL A 130 -5.72 7.04 4.85
N MET A 131 -4.71 6.22 5.10
CA MET A 131 -4.62 4.86 4.57
C MET A 131 -4.40 3.87 5.70
N ALA A 132 -5.07 2.72 5.60
CA ALA A 132 -4.87 1.58 6.48
C ALA A 132 -4.77 0.31 5.64
N TRP A 133 -4.29 -0.74 6.28
CA TRP A 133 -4.20 -2.07 5.67
C TRP A 133 -4.64 -3.13 6.67
N GLY A 134 -5.15 -4.23 6.15
CA GLY A 134 -5.39 -5.44 6.90
C GLY A 134 -4.79 -6.62 6.14
N CYS A 135 -4.08 -7.47 6.84
CA CYS A 135 -3.51 -8.69 6.27
C CYS A 135 -3.10 -9.64 7.39
N ASP A 136 -3.68 -10.81 7.39
CA ASP A 136 -3.19 -11.96 8.16
C ASP A 136 -2.83 -13.09 7.18
N PRO A 137 -1.54 -13.30 6.87
CA PRO A 137 -1.10 -14.29 5.91
C PRO A 137 -1.51 -15.72 6.27
N GLU A 138 -1.60 -16.04 7.55
CA GLU A 138 -1.98 -17.38 8.01
C GLU A 138 -3.46 -17.64 7.76
N THR A 139 -4.31 -16.70 8.16
CA THR A 139 -5.76 -16.80 7.88
C THR A 139 -6.02 -16.82 6.36
N ILE A 140 -5.33 -16.00 5.57
CA ILE A 140 -5.46 -16.00 4.11
C ILE A 140 -5.02 -17.33 3.51
N SER A 141 -3.95 -17.95 4.03
CA SER A 141 -3.44 -19.22 3.54
C SER A 141 -4.41 -20.37 3.85
N ALA A 142 -5.06 -20.35 5.02
CA ALA A 142 -6.04 -21.36 5.40
C ALA A 142 -7.36 -21.19 4.65
N SER A 143 -7.83 -19.96 4.53
CA SER A 143 -9.06 -19.64 3.82
C SER A 143 -8.93 -18.27 3.14
N PRO A 144 -8.64 -18.25 1.84
CA PRO A 144 -8.56 -16.99 1.08
C PRO A 144 -9.84 -16.15 1.18
N PHE A 145 -11.00 -16.79 1.30
CA PHE A 145 -12.27 -16.09 1.45
C PHE A 145 -12.35 -15.33 2.78
N TYR A 146 -12.20 -16.05 3.91
CA TYR A 146 -12.28 -15.41 5.23
C TYR A 146 -11.10 -14.49 5.50
N GLY A 147 -9.90 -14.86 5.08
CA GLY A 147 -8.73 -14.01 5.24
C GLY A 147 -8.85 -12.69 4.47
N SER A 148 -9.43 -12.71 3.27
CA SER A 148 -9.70 -11.49 2.50
C SER A 148 -10.79 -10.65 3.16
N TYR A 149 -11.88 -11.26 3.60
CA TYR A 149 -12.95 -10.59 4.33
C TYR A 149 -12.41 -9.89 5.58
N GLN A 150 -11.69 -10.62 6.42
CA GLN A 150 -11.09 -10.10 7.64
C GLN A 150 -10.08 -8.98 7.37
N SER A 151 -9.29 -9.09 6.31
CA SER A 151 -8.33 -8.04 5.91
C SER A 151 -9.02 -6.73 5.57
N VAL A 152 -10.15 -6.77 4.87
CA VAL A 152 -10.96 -5.59 4.58
C VAL A 152 -11.58 -5.00 5.85
N GLU A 153 -12.18 -5.85 6.70
CA GLU A 153 -12.77 -5.44 7.97
C GLU A 153 -11.73 -4.78 8.90
N ASP A 154 -10.54 -5.36 9.02
CA ASP A 154 -9.43 -4.84 9.81
C ASP A 154 -8.98 -3.46 9.29
N SER A 155 -8.83 -3.31 7.97
CA SER A 155 -8.46 -2.03 7.38
C SER A 155 -9.51 -0.94 7.62
N ILE A 156 -10.80 -1.25 7.49
CA ILE A 156 -11.90 -0.31 7.78
C ILE A 156 -11.92 0.04 9.27
N THR A 157 -11.76 -0.93 10.14
CA THR A 157 -11.72 -0.72 11.60
C THR A 157 -10.60 0.25 11.99
N LYS A 158 -9.43 0.08 11.42
CA LYS A 158 -8.28 0.98 11.63
C LYS A 158 -8.57 2.40 11.13
N LEU A 159 -9.20 2.57 9.96
CA LEU A 159 -9.60 3.88 9.45
C LEU A 159 -10.59 4.57 10.40
N VAL A 160 -11.61 3.85 10.86
CA VAL A 160 -12.61 4.37 11.81
C VAL A 160 -11.96 4.75 13.14
N ALA A 161 -11.07 3.89 13.66
CA ALA A 161 -10.33 4.17 14.90
C ALA A 161 -9.44 5.42 14.79
N ALA A 162 -8.92 5.72 13.60
CA ALA A 162 -8.17 6.94 13.31
C ALA A 162 -9.03 8.19 13.10
N GLY A 163 -10.36 8.05 13.12
CA GLY A 163 -11.31 9.15 12.90
C GLY A 163 -11.59 9.45 11.43
N ALA A 164 -11.22 8.59 10.50
CA ALA A 164 -11.50 8.76 9.10
C ALA A 164 -12.93 8.30 8.73
N ASP A 165 -13.52 8.95 7.74
CA ASP A 165 -14.75 8.48 7.11
C ASP A 165 -14.38 7.51 5.98
N TYR A 166 -14.48 6.21 6.24
CA TYR A 166 -14.13 5.15 5.28
C TYR A 166 -14.99 5.11 4.01
N ARG A 167 -16.04 5.93 3.95
CA ARG A 167 -16.95 6.04 2.79
C ARG A 167 -16.55 7.15 1.83
N LYS A 168 -15.53 7.90 2.15
CA LYS A 168 -14.95 8.97 1.35
C LYS A 168 -13.52 8.57 0.97
#